data_b00284449a23ce90c5eef8ba64650134
#
_entry.id   b00284449a23ce90c5eef8ba64650134
#
_cell.length_a   1.000
_cell.length_b   1.000
_cell.length_c   1.000
_cell.angle_alpha   90.00
_cell.angle_beta   90.00
_cell.angle_gamma   90.00
#
_symmetry.space_group_name_H-M   'P 1'
#
loop_
_entity.id
_entity.type
_entity.pdbx_description
1 polymer ?
#
loop_
_entity_poly.entity_id
_entity_poly.type
_entity_poly.pdbx_seq_one_letter_code
_entity_poly.pdbx_strand_id
1 'polypeptide(L)'
;HMSMTTMEYYDKNVESNGTYVPVERYVDEYCKALTENYKQDTMRSHERSIMKGDNAEYHGERLLEILNDKANLDKFRYIVGKKYFKVVRETFDTFRARNEWRDTTVHAFVDRVTGEVYKPAGWKAPAKHVRFDMRIIEHREFLHNPKNVGWAGGYLYLR
;
A
#
# COMPACT_ATOMS: atom_id res chain seq x y z
N HIS A 1 -20.28 -8.57 18.83
CA HIS A 1 -20.33 -8.27 17.41
C HIS A 1 -21.73 -7.78 17.00
N MET A 2 -21.78 -6.64 16.39
CA MET A 2 -23.03 -6.08 15.93
C MET A 2 -23.31 -6.49 14.48
N SER A 3 -24.46 -7.11 14.24
CA SER A 3 -24.85 -7.47 12.89
C SER A 3 -25.03 -6.22 12.03
N MET A 4 -24.54 -6.26 10.79
CA MET A 4 -24.84 -5.23 9.82
C MET A 4 -26.23 -5.43 9.26
N THR A 5 -26.96 -4.35 9.02
CA THR A 5 -28.20 -4.40 8.25
C THR A 5 -27.87 -4.76 6.82
N THR A 6 -28.85 -5.27 6.08
CA THR A 6 -28.69 -5.59 4.65
C THR A 6 -28.20 -4.37 3.86
N MET A 7 -28.74 -3.20 4.17
CA MET A 7 -28.36 -1.95 3.48
C MET A 7 -26.91 -1.57 3.75
N GLU A 8 -26.47 -1.64 5.01
CA GLU A 8 -25.08 -1.36 5.37
C GLU A 8 -24.11 -2.33 4.69
N TYR A 9 -24.49 -3.59 4.60
CA TYR A 9 -23.69 -4.59 3.90
C TYR A 9 -23.49 -4.22 2.43
N TYR A 10 -24.56 -3.85 1.73
CA TYR A 10 -24.48 -3.44 0.33
C TYR A 10 -23.61 -2.19 0.17
N ASP A 11 -23.77 -1.19 1.02
CA ASP A 11 -22.98 0.02 0.94
C ASP A 11 -21.48 -0.24 1.11
N LYS A 12 -21.13 -1.28 1.88
CA LYS A 12 -19.74 -1.61 2.17
C LYS A 12 -19.10 -2.56 1.16
N ASN A 13 -19.88 -3.37 0.45
CA ASN A 13 -19.34 -4.47 -0.36
C ASN A 13 -19.78 -4.45 -1.82
N VAL A 14 -20.56 -3.47 -2.24
CA VAL A 14 -21.12 -3.43 -3.58
C VAL A 14 -20.63 -2.18 -4.30
N GLU A 15 -20.20 -2.34 -5.55
CA GLU A 15 -19.85 -1.20 -6.40
C GLU A 15 -21.10 -0.47 -6.90
N SER A 16 -20.93 0.72 -7.48
CA SER A 16 -22.02 1.57 -7.97
C SER A 16 -22.95 0.88 -8.99
N ASN A 17 -22.46 -0.16 -9.67
CA ASN A 17 -23.24 -0.94 -10.62
C ASN A 17 -24.00 -2.12 -9.96
N GLY A 18 -23.95 -2.26 -8.64
CA GLY A 18 -24.59 -3.33 -7.91
C GLY A 18 -23.81 -4.64 -7.84
N THR A 19 -22.59 -4.69 -8.36
CA THR A 19 -21.78 -5.91 -8.37
C THR A 19 -21.03 -6.08 -7.05
N TYR A 20 -21.15 -7.26 -6.43
CA TYR A 20 -20.37 -7.60 -5.24
C TYR A 20 -18.89 -7.67 -5.57
N VAL A 21 -18.07 -7.02 -4.74
CA VAL A 21 -16.62 -7.00 -4.91
C VAL A 21 -15.95 -7.60 -3.69
N PRO A 22 -15.14 -8.65 -3.84
CA PRO A 22 -14.44 -9.26 -2.70
C PRO A 22 -13.37 -8.33 -2.14
N VAL A 23 -13.11 -8.48 -0.84
CA VAL A 23 -12.07 -7.69 -0.13
C VAL A 23 -10.71 -7.80 -0.81
N GLU A 24 -10.37 -8.96 -1.35
CA GLU A 24 -9.08 -9.17 -2.02
C GLU A 24 -8.83 -8.16 -3.15
N ARG A 25 -9.86 -7.84 -3.91
CA ARG A 25 -9.74 -6.85 -4.99
C ARG A 25 -9.43 -5.47 -4.44
N TYR A 26 -10.02 -5.11 -3.32
CA TYR A 26 -9.73 -3.83 -2.65
C TYR A 26 -8.30 -3.78 -2.11
N VAL A 27 -7.81 -4.92 -1.60
CA VAL A 27 -6.42 -5.02 -1.13
C VAL A 27 -5.44 -4.89 -2.30
N ASP A 28 -5.75 -5.47 -3.45
CA ASP A 28 -4.93 -5.32 -4.65
C ASP A 28 -4.81 -3.84 -5.06
N GLU A 29 -5.92 -3.12 -5.09
CA GLU A 29 -5.93 -1.68 -5.39
C GLU A 29 -5.15 -0.87 -4.33
N TYR A 30 -5.24 -1.28 -3.08
CA TYR A 30 -4.48 -0.67 -1.99
C TYR A 30 -2.97 -0.82 -2.23
N CYS A 31 -2.52 -2.02 -2.60
CA CYS A 31 -1.11 -2.27 -2.91
C CYS A 31 -0.64 -1.44 -4.10
N LYS A 32 -1.47 -1.28 -5.12
CA LYS A 32 -1.17 -0.43 -6.28
C LYS A 32 -1.01 1.04 -5.87
N ALA A 33 -1.89 1.52 -4.99
CA ALA A 33 -1.81 2.89 -4.48
C ALA A 33 -0.52 3.12 -3.68
N LEU A 34 -0.13 2.18 -2.84
CA LEU A 34 1.12 2.24 -2.08
C LEU A 34 2.34 2.25 -3.00
N THR A 35 2.34 1.40 -4.01
CA THR A 35 3.43 1.31 -4.99
C THR A 35 3.57 2.63 -5.75
N GLU A 36 2.46 3.21 -6.16
CA GLU A 36 2.46 4.51 -6.84
C GLU A 36 2.92 5.64 -5.92
N ASN A 37 2.49 5.62 -4.64
CA ASN A 37 2.96 6.60 -3.66
C ASN A 37 4.47 6.55 -3.51
N TYR A 38 5.04 5.37 -3.40
CA TYR A 38 6.49 5.19 -3.28
C TYR A 38 7.21 5.76 -4.50
N LYS A 39 6.71 5.46 -5.69
CA LYS A 39 7.28 5.98 -6.95
C LYS A 39 7.25 7.51 -6.99
N GLN A 40 6.10 8.11 -6.68
CA GLN A 40 5.93 9.57 -6.69
C GLN A 40 6.84 10.25 -5.67
N ASP A 41 6.92 9.68 -4.47
CA ASP A 41 7.79 10.23 -3.42
C ASP A 41 9.27 10.15 -3.81
N THR A 42 9.69 9.03 -4.39
CA THR A 42 11.07 8.85 -4.86
C THR A 42 11.40 9.85 -5.98
N MET A 43 10.49 10.03 -6.93
CA MET A 43 10.67 11.02 -8.00
C MET A 43 10.83 12.44 -7.44
N ARG A 44 9.95 12.82 -6.50
CA ARG A 44 10.02 14.14 -5.87
C ARG A 44 11.35 14.35 -5.12
N SER A 45 11.86 13.29 -4.49
CA SER A 45 13.15 13.35 -3.81
C SER A 45 14.30 13.64 -4.79
N HIS A 46 14.32 12.97 -5.93
CA HIS A 46 15.32 13.23 -6.97
C HIS A 46 15.16 14.65 -7.54
N GLU A 47 13.94 15.09 -7.78
CA GLU A 47 13.67 16.44 -8.29
C GLU A 47 14.19 17.52 -7.33
N ARG A 48 13.96 17.33 -6.01
CA ARG A 48 14.47 18.27 -5.00
C ARG A 48 16.00 18.37 -5.01
N SER A 49 16.69 17.23 -5.13
CA SER A 49 18.13 17.19 -5.21
C SER A 49 18.66 17.89 -6.45
N ILE A 50 18.01 17.68 -7.60
CA ILE A 50 18.35 18.36 -8.85
C ILE A 50 18.21 19.87 -8.71
N MET A 51 17.11 20.34 -8.14
CA MET A 51 16.85 21.76 -7.97
C MET A 51 17.84 22.42 -7.01
N LYS A 52 18.33 21.71 -6.02
CA LYS A 52 19.34 22.20 -5.09
C LYS A 52 20.75 22.13 -5.66
N GLY A 53 20.95 21.45 -6.78
CA GLY A 53 22.27 21.21 -7.34
C GLY A 53 23.07 20.12 -6.60
N ASP A 54 22.43 19.33 -5.73
CA ASP A 54 23.07 18.26 -4.98
C ASP A 54 23.15 17.00 -5.84
N ASN A 55 24.35 16.66 -6.34
CA ASN A 55 24.53 15.51 -7.24
C ASN A 55 23.51 15.50 -8.37
N ALA A 56 23.27 16.65 -8.99
CA ALA A 56 22.20 16.83 -9.96
C ALA A 56 22.26 15.84 -11.14
N GLU A 57 23.47 15.53 -11.62
CA GLU A 57 23.65 14.57 -12.71
C GLU A 57 23.22 13.15 -12.30
N TYR A 58 23.67 12.72 -11.14
CA TYR A 58 23.28 11.40 -10.60
C TYR A 58 21.76 11.29 -10.43
N HIS A 59 21.14 12.27 -9.78
CA HIS A 59 19.70 12.27 -9.55
C HIS A 59 18.91 12.40 -10.85
N GLY A 60 19.43 13.15 -11.82
CA GLY A 60 18.83 13.25 -13.15
C GLY A 60 18.81 11.92 -13.88
N GLU A 61 19.89 11.15 -13.82
CA GLU A 61 19.97 9.82 -14.42
C GLU A 61 18.99 8.85 -13.74
N ARG A 62 18.91 8.89 -12.41
CA ARG A 62 17.97 8.05 -11.66
C ARG A 62 16.53 8.39 -12.00
N LEU A 63 16.21 9.68 -12.11
CA LEU A 63 14.87 10.12 -12.47
C LEU A 63 14.49 9.63 -13.88
N LEU A 64 15.41 9.69 -14.84
CA LEU A 64 15.18 9.17 -16.19
C LEU A 64 14.94 7.67 -16.19
N GLU A 65 15.67 6.91 -15.39
CA GLU A 65 15.42 5.46 -15.25
C GLU A 65 13.99 5.18 -14.76
N ILE A 66 13.51 5.94 -13.79
CA ILE A 66 12.14 5.80 -13.29
C ILE A 66 11.13 6.12 -14.38
N LEU A 67 11.33 7.24 -15.11
CA LEU A 67 10.42 7.67 -16.16
C LEU A 67 10.39 6.70 -17.35
N ASN A 68 11.47 5.95 -17.56
CA ASN A 68 11.58 4.96 -18.63
C ASN A 68 11.27 3.53 -18.16
N ASP A 69 10.72 3.38 -16.97
CA ASP A 69 10.37 2.08 -16.36
C ASP A 69 11.55 1.10 -16.26
N LYS A 70 12.75 1.62 -16.04
CA LYS A 70 13.97 0.82 -15.92
C LYS A 70 14.49 0.69 -14.49
N ALA A 71 13.88 1.40 -13.55
CA ALA A 71 14.27 1.34 -12.15
C ALA A 71 13.52 0.24 -11.42
N ASN A 72 14.21 -0.48 -10.54
CA ASN A 72 13.61 -1.46 -9.67
C ASN A 72 13.20 -0.78 -8.35
N LEU A 73 12.15 0.03 -8.39
CA LEU A 73 11.63 0.70 -7.21
C LEU A 73 10.93 -0.29 -6.28
N ASP A 74 10.92 0.00 -4.99
CA ASP A 74 10.15 -0.77 -4.04
C ASP A 74 8.69 -0.82 -4.46
N LYS A 75 8.07 -1.96 -4.23
CA LYS A 75 6.66 -2.16 -4.55
C LYS A 75 5.95 -2.88 -3.42
N PHE A 76 4.65 -2.86 -3.43
CA PHE A 76 3.82 -3.44 -2.39
C PHE A 76 2.96 -4.54 -2.99
N ARG A 77 2.86 -5.66 -2.28
CA ARG A 77 2.01 -6.79 -2.65
C ARG A 77 1.35 -7.36 -1.40
N TYR A 78 0.43 -8.27 -1.58
CA TYR A 78 -0.20 -8.94 -0.45
C TYR A 78 0.04 -10.44 -0.48
N ILE A 79 0.13 -11.01 0.73
CA ILE A 79 0.26 -12.44 0.96
C ILE A 79 -1.04 -12.92 1.58
N VAL A 80 -1.61 -14.00 1.05
CA VAL A 80 -2.88 -14.55 1.53
C VAL A 80 -2.59 -15.47 2.71
N GLY A 81 -3.02 -15.07 3.91
CA GLY A 81 -2.98 -15.90 5.10
C GLY A 81 -4.34 -16.49 5.41
N LYS A 82 -4.48 -17.17 6.55
CA LYS A 82 -5.76 -17.76 6.97
C LYS A 82 -6.81 -16.71 7.29
N LYS A 83 -6.43 -15.70 8.06
CA LYS A 83 -7.34 -14.65 8.54
C LYS A 83 -7.10 -13.32 7.83
N TYR A 84 -5.87 -13.03 7.47
CA TYR A 84 -5.49 -11.73 6.94
C TYR A 84 -4.82 -11.82 5.57
N PHE A 85 -5.02 -10.76 4.79
CA PHE A 85 -4.09 -10.40 3.74
C PHE A 85 -2.98 -9.59 4.40
N LYS A 86 -1.74 -10.02 4.25
CA LYS A 86 -0.58 -9.30 4.77
C LYS A 86 0.00 -8.44 3.64
N VAL A 87 -0.03 -7.12 3.81
CA VAL A 87 0.54 -6.20 2.83
C VAL A 87 2.01 -6.01 3.17
N VAL A 88 2.88 -6.35 2.23
CA VAL A 88 4.33 -6.29 2.42
C VAL A 88 4.96 -5.38 1.38
N ARG A 89 6.04 -4.73 1.81
CA ARG A 89 6.92 -3.97 0.93
C ARG A 89 8.05 -4.88 0.48
N GLU A 90 8.30 -4.92 -0.80
CA GLU A 90 9.44 -5.67 -1.34
C GLU A 90 10.44 -4.73 -2.02
N THR A 91 11.70 -5.04 -1.83
CA THR A 91 12.83 -4.28 -2.34
C THR A 91 13.70 -5.19 -3.20
N PHE A 92 14.21 -4.66 -4.30
CA PHE A 92 15.14 -5.40 -5.14
C PHE A 92 16.54 -5.36 -4.49
N ASP A 93 17.03 -6.52 -4.08
CA ASP A 93 18.28 -6.66 -3.37
C ASP A 93 19.42 -6.94 -4.37
N THR A 94 20.35 -5.99 -4.47
CA THR A 94 21.54 -6.12 -5.32
C THR A 94 22.79 -6.48 -4.52
N PHE A 95 22.67 -6.61 -3.20
CA PHE A 95 23.82 -6.90 -2.33
C PHE A 95 24.47 -8.21 -2.72
N ARG A 96 25.79 -8.19 -2.93
CA ARG A 96 26.59 -9.34 -3.35
C ARG A 96 26.03 -9.99 -4.62
N ALA A 97 25.54 -9.18 -5.56
CA ALA A 97 24.99 -9.62 -6.84
C ALA A 97 23.82 -10.61 -6.75
N ARG A 98 23.02 -10.53 -5.66
CA ARG A 98 21.84 -11.38 -5.47
C ARG A 98 20.78 -11.15 -6.54
N ASN A 99 20.51 -9.88 -6.88
CA ASN A 99 19.54 -9.50 -7.91
C ASN A 99 18.18 -10.18 -7.73
N GLU A 100 17.62 -10.08 -6.53
CA GLU A 100 16.33 -10.71 -6.20
C GLU A 100 15.43 -9.78 -5.40
N TRP A 101 14.12 -9.97 -5.55
CA TRP A 101 13.14 -9.25 -4.74
C TRP A 101 13.03 -9.90 -3.36
N ARG A 102 13.00 -9.07 -2.33
CA ARG A 102 12.89 -9.54 -0.94
C ARG A 102 11.84 -8.74 -0.20
N ASP A 103 11.04 -9.41 0.63
CA ASP A 103 10.11 -8.77 1.54
C ASP A 103 10.90 -8.11 2.67
N THR A 104 10.78 -6.80 2.79
CA THR A 104 11.59 -6.03 3.76
C THR A 104 10.77 -5.49 4.92
N THR A 105 9.47 -5.27 4.73
CA THR A 105 8.62 -4.67 5.76
C THR A 105 7.20 -5.17 5.62
N VAL A 106 6.52 -5.38 6.74
CA VAL A 106 5.06 -5.54 6.75
C VAL A 106 4.45 -4.15 6.91
N HIS A 107 3.58 -3.80 5.98
CA HIS A 107 2.94 -2.48 5.98
C HIS A 107 1.61 -2.48 6.71
N ALA A 108 0.78 -3.49 6.48
CA ALA A 108 -0.57 -3.57 7.03
C ALA A 108 -1.09 -5.00 7.02
N PHE A 109 -2.09 -5.26 7.84
CA PHE A 109 -2.90 -6.47 7.80
C PHE A 109 -4.34 -6.08 7.47
N VAL A 110 -4.99 -6.85 6.60
CA VAL A 110 -6.39 -6.64 6.24
C VAL A 110 -7.14 -7.92 6.50
N ASP A 111 -8.19 -7.85 7.33
CA ASP A 111 -9.06 -9.00 7.61
C ASP A 111 -9.74 -9.44 6.30
N ARG A 112 -9.62 -10.71 5.97
CA ARG A 112 -10.11 -11.24 4.69
C ARG A 112 -11.63 -11.23 4.58
N VAL A 113 -12.31 -11.31 5.72
CA VAL A 113 -13.77 -11.35 5.77
C VAL A 113 -14.36 -9.95 5.91
N THR A 114 -13.84 -9.17 6.85
CA THR A 114 -14.41 -7.88 7.22
C THR A 114 -13.87 -6.71 6.43
N GLY A 115 -12.65 -6.84 5.87
CA GLY A 115 -11.99 -5.71 5.22
C GLY A 115 -11.38 -4.70 6.18
N GLU A 116 -11.37 -5.02 7.48
CA GLU A 116 -10.77 -4.16 8.50
C GLU A 116 -9.26 -4.13 8.37
N VAL A 117 -8.70 -2.92 8.40
CA VAL A 117 -7.27 -2.67 8.19
C VAL A 117 -6.59 -2.33 9.49
N TYR A 118 -5.47 -2.99 9.74
CA TYR A 118 -4.67 -2.85 10.96
C TYR A 118 -3.24 -2.48 10.65
N LYS A 119 -2.65 -1.69 11.53
CA LYS A 119 -1.21 -1.48 11.57
C LYS A 119 -0.55 -2.79 12.02
N PRO A 120 0.65 -3.15 11.52
CA PRO A 120 1.33 -4.34 12.03
C PRO A 120 1.87 -4.12 13.44
N ALA A 121 1.77 -5.15 14.30
CA ALA A 121 2.54 -5.23 15.53
C ALA A 121 3.93 -5.80 15.26
N GLY A 122 4.05 -6.60 14.20
CA GLY A 122 5.27 -7.23 13.75
C GLY A 122 5.00 -8.03 12.49
N TRP A 123 5.90 -8.93 12.14
CA TRP A 123 5.79 -9.74 10.92
C TRP A 123 4.59 -10.69 10.90
N LYS A 124 4.14 -11.14 12.07
CA LYS A 124 3.17 -12.24 12.16
C LYS A 124 1.76 -11.81 12.55
N ALA A 125 1.60 -10.62 13.12
CA ALA A 125 0.33 -10.25 13.70
C ALA A 125 0.06 -8.75 13.61
N PRO A 126 -1.23 -8.37 13.51
CA PRO A 126 -1.64 -6.98 13.54
C PRO A 126 -1.59 -6.41 14.96
N ALA A 127 -1.40 -5.09 15.04
CA ALA A 127 -1.60 -4.34 16.26
C ALA A 127 -3.09 -4.24 16.58
N LYS A 128 -3.42 -3.89 17.83
CA LYS A 128 -4.81 -3.70 18.25
C LYS A 128 -5.44 -2.50 17.54
N HIS A 129 -6.73 -2.54 17.44
CA HIS A 129 -7.61 -1.48 16.93
C HIS A 129 -7.60 -1.34 15.40
N VAL A 130 -8.80 -1.37 14.86
CA VAL A 130 -9.06 -1.14 13.43
C VAL A 130 -8.70 0.29 13.08
N ARG A 131 -7.94 0.46 12.00
CA ARG A 131 -7.59 1.79 11.47
C ARG A 131 -8.55 2.25 10.39
N PHE A 132 -8.93 1.34 9.49
CA PHE A 132 -9.85 1.58 8.38
C PHE A 132 -10.66 0.33 8.13
N ASP A 133 -11.77 0.49 7.39
CA ASP A 133 -12.60 -0.62 6.95
C ASP A 133 -12.83 -0.47 5.44
N MET A 134 -12.28 -1.40 4.65
CA MET A 134 -12.37 -1.33 3.19
C MET A 134 -13.77 -1.52 2.64
N ARG A 135 -14.71 -1.98 3.47
CA ARG A 135 -16.12 -2.07 3.07
C ARG A 135 -16.85 -0.75 3.22
N ILE A 136 -16.25 0.24 3.90
CA ILE A 136 -16.77 1.60 3.98
C ILE A 136 -16.22 2.39 2.80
N ILE A 137 -17.10 2.96 1.99
CA ILE A 137 -16.75 3.62 0.72
C ILE A 137 -15.69 4.71 0.93
N GLU A 138 -15.89 5.60 1.90
CA GLU A 138 -14.96 6.71 2.17
C GLU A 138 -13.59 6.22 2.60
N HIS A 139 -13.54 5.14 3.40
CA HIS A 139 -12.26 4.53 3.82
C HIS A 139 -11.55 3.92 2.62
N ARG A 140 -12.29 3.22 1.77
CA ARG A 140 -11.75 2.59 0.58
C ARG A 140 -11.20 3.63 -0.41
N GLU A 141 -11.94 4.69 -0.64
CA GLU A 141 -11.49 5.78 -1.51
C GLU A 141 -10.22 6.43 -0.98
N PHE A 142 -10.14 6.61 0.34
CA PHE A 142 -8.92 7.11 0.98
C PHE A 142 -7.74 6.18 0.72
N LEU A 143 -7.92 4.88 0.97
CA LEU A 143 -6.84 3.87 0.85
C LEU A 143 -6.43 3.59 -0.59
N HIS A 144 -7.28 3.86 -1.56
CA HIS A 144 -6.99 3.66 -2.98
C HIS A 144 -6.37 4.89 -3.63
N ASN A 145 -6.24 5.98 -2.90
CA ASN A 145 -5.62 7.20 -3.42
C ASN A 145 -4.14 7.25 -3.02
N PRO A 146 -3.22 7.20 -4.01
CA PRO A 146 -1.78 7.24 -3.73
C PRO A 146 -1.33 8.44 -2.88
N LYS A 147 -2.04 9.55 -2.94
CA LYS A 147 -1.70 10.75 -2.15
C LYS A 147 -1.93 10.57 -0.66
N ASN A 148 -2.84 9.66 -0.27
CA ASN A 148 -3.24 9.46 1.11
C ASN A 148 -2.45 8.38 1.83
N VAL A 149 -1.92 7.41 1.08
CA VAL A 149 -1.29 6.23 1.67
C VAL A 149 0.23 6.35 1.57
N GLY A 150 0.81 7.11 2.49
CA GLY A 150 2.26 7.26 2.57
C GLY A 150 2.94 5.91 2.78
N TRP A 151 3.92 5.60 1.94
CA TRP A 151 4.62 4.31 1.96
C TRP A 151 5.28 4.00 3.31
N ALA A 152 5.59 5.01 4.12
CA ALA A 152 6.16 4.83 5.45
C ALA A 152 5.12 4.43 6.50
N GLY A 153 3.82 4.49 6.20
CA GLY A 153 2.75 3.99 7.07
C GLY A 153 2.25 4.95 8.14
N GLY A 154 2.60 6.23 8.06
CA GLY A 154 2.21 7.22 9.08
C GLY A 154 0.70 7.36 9.26
N TYR A 155 -0.08 7.18 8.21
CA TYR A 155 -1.54 7.27 8.24
C TYR A 155 -2.22 6.15 9.04
N LEU A 156 -1.48 5.07 9.36
CA LEU A 156 -2.00 3.94 10.13
C LEU A 156 -1.86 4.11 11.65
N TYR A 157 -1.24 5.17 12.12
CA TYR A 157 -1.16 5.44 13.55
C TYR A 157 -2.46 6.06 14.05
N LEU A 158 -2.86 5.64 15.25
CA LEU A 158 -4.00 6.27 15.94
C LEU A 158 -3.62 7.67 16.40
N ARG A 159 -4.58 8.56 16.33
CA ARG A 159 -4.40 9.96 16.71
C ARG A 159 -5.38 10.36 17.79
#